data_fd22a39d7054388704719eb8d9e94113
#
_entry.id   fd22a39d7054388704719eb8d9e94113
#
_cell.length_a   1.000
_cell.length_b   1.000
_cell.length_c   1.000
_cell.angle_alpha   90.00
_cell.angle_beta   90.00
_cell.angle_gamma   90.00
#
_symmetry.space_group_name_H-M   'P 1'
#
loop_
_entity.id
_entity.type
_entity.pdbx_description
1 polymer ?
#
loop_
_entity_poly.entity_id
_entity_poly.type
_entity_poly.pdbx_seq_one_letter_code
_entity_poly.pdbx_strand_id
1 'polypeptide(L)'
;MKRGIEITAVPYICPAGFWTIGYGHLCDPKHPPITEAEAEVYLARDLQSALAATLRYCPVLTTEPEERLAAIVDFTFNLGAGRLQTSTLRRRVNQRDWTAAGAELRRWVYGGGRVLSGLVSRRLAEALLLE
;
A
#
# COMPACT_ATOMS: atom_id res chain seq x y z
N MET A 1 -0.30 -28.49 17.15
CA MET A 1 1.04 -28.26 16.74
C MET A 1 1.23 -28.46 15.25
N LYS A 2 2.05 -27.67 14.68
CA LYS A 2 2.29 -27.78 13.27
C LYS A 2 3.07 -29.02 12.93
N ARG A 3 2.68 -29.69 11.90
CA ARG A 3 3.34 -30.85 11.45
C ARG A 3 4.50 -30.55 10.57
N GLY A 4 5.37 -30.92 10.25
CA GLY A 4 6.53 -30.61 9.47
C GLY A 4 6.29 -29.97 8.12
N ILE A 5 5.06 -29.77 7.71
CA ILE A 5 4.81 -29.12 6.42
C ILE A 5 4.77 -27.62 6.60
N GLU A 6 5.70 -26.95 5.97
CA GLU A 6 5.78 -25.50 5.96
C GLU A 6 5.33 -24.98 4.61
N ILE A 7 4.40 -24.03 4.62
CA ILE A 7 3.98 -23.37 3.39
C ILE A 7 5.04 -22.33 3.06
N THR A 8 5.60 -22.43 1.86
CA THR A 8 6.60 -21.47 1.39
C THR A 8 6.04 -20.71 0.21
N ALA A 9 6.47 -19.45 0.10
CA ALA A 9 6.13 -18.59 -1.03
C ALA A 9 7.38 -18.40 -1.89
N VAL A 10 7.14 -18.32 -3.19
CA VAL A 10 8.18 -18.02 -4.18
C VAL A 10 7.84 -16.72 -4.87
N PRO A 11 8.81 -16.07 -5.52
CA PRO A 11 8.53 -14.84 -6.27
C PRO A 11 7.48 -15.05 -7.35
N TYR A 12 6.60 -14.06 -7.51
CA TYR A 12 5.60 -14.05 -8.56
C TYR A 12 5.48 -12.65 -9.11
N ILE A 13 4.88 -12.52 -10.30
CA ILE A 13 4.62 -11.21 -10.91
C ILE A 13 3.22 -10.78 -10.50
N CYS A 14 3.11 -9.63 -9.82
CA CYS A 14 1.81 -9.11 -9.43
C CYS A 14 1.08 -8.52 -10.65
N PRO A 15 -0.24 -8.24 -10.56
CA PRO A 15 -0.98 -7.68 -11.70
C PRO A 15 -0.42 -6.39 -12.26
N ALA A 16 0.31 -5.61 -11.46
CA ALA A 16 0.95 -4.38 -11.91
C ALA A 16 2.28 -4.63 -12.62
N GLY A 17 2.76 -5.87 -12.66
CA GLY A 17 3.97 -6.23 -13.41
C GLY A 17 5.26 -6.26 -12.59
N PHE A 18 5.18 -6.20 -11.27
CA PHE A 18 6.35 -6.21 -10.39
C PHE A 18 6.58 -7.57 -9.76
N TRP A 19 7.85 -7.99 -9.68
CA TRP A 19 8.21 -9.18 -8.93
C TRP A 19 7.94 -8.97 -7.44
N THR A 20 7.27 -9.93 -6.83
CA THR A 20 6.70 -9.81 -5.50
C THR A 20 6.82 -11.13 -4.78
N ILE A 21 6.90 -11.12 -3.46
CA ILE A 21 6.91 -12.35 -2.65
C ILE A 21 6.06 -12.13 -1.41
N GLY A 22 5.42 -13.22 -0.95
CA GLY A 22 4.59 -13.16 0.26
C GLY A 22 3.39 -12.24 0.09
N TYR A 23 3.21 -11.34 1.02
CA TYR A 23 2.05 -10.43 1.09
C TYR A 23 2.33 -9.09 0.41
N GLY A 24 2.90 -9.13 -0.78
CA GLY A 24 3.10 -7.92 -1.56
C GLY A 24 4.47 -7.27 -1.40
N HIS A 25 5.44 -7.99 -0.84
CA HIS A 25 6.79 -7.46 -0.69
C HIS A 25 7.51 -7.49 -2.03
N LEU A 26 8.01 -6.33 -2.50
CA LEU A 26 8.77 -6.26 -3.74
C LEU A 26 10.11 -6.99 -3.57
N CYS A 27 10.49 -7.77 -4.56
CA CYS A 27 11.70 -8.58 -4.47
C CYS A 27 12.36 -8.77 -5.83
N ASP A 28 13.55 -9.36 -5.80
CA ASP A 28 14.25 -9.81 -6.99
C ASP A 28 13.60 -11.09 -7.50
N PRO A 29 13.54 -11.32 -8.84
CA PRO A 29 12.99 -12.58 -9.39
C PRO A 29 13.68 -13.82 -8.85
N LYS A 30 14.92 -13.70 -8.40
CA LYS A 30 15.70 -14.81 -7.87
C LYS A 30 15.67 -14.90 -6.34
N HIS A 31 14.78 -14.14 -5.71
CA HIS A 31 14.66 -14.18 -4.25
C HIS A 31 14.38 -15.60 -3.78
N PRO A 32 15.08 -16.10 -2.74
CA PRO A 32 14.81 -17.44 -2.23
C PRO A 32 13.39 -17.58 -1.71
N PRO A 33 12.81 -18.78 -1.70
CA PRO A 33 11.51 -19.00 -1.09
C PRO A 33 11.50 -18.58 0.37
N ILE A 34 10.36 -18.11 0.85
CA ILE A 34 10.18 -17.71 2.25
C ILE A 34 9.04 -18.49 2.88
N THR A 35 9.10 -18.61 4.21
CA THR A 35 8.02 -19.21 4.99
C THR A 35 6.91 -18.21 5.22
N GLU A 36 5.76 -18.70 5.68
CA GLU A 36 4.66 -17.83 6.07
C GLU A 36 5.08 -16.86 7.18
N ALA A 37 5.87 -17.34 8.15
CA ALA A 37 6.36 -16.49 9.23
C ALA A 37 7.24 -15.36 8.70
N GLU A 38 8.11 -15.67 7.73
CA GLU A 38 8.95 -14.66 7.09
C GLU A 38 8.11 -13.67 6.29
N ALA A 39 7.06 -14.15 5.60
CA ALA A 39 6.15 -13.28 4.87
C ALA A 39 5.45 -12.30 5.81
N GLU A 40 5.06 -12.74 7.00
CA GLU A 40 4.44 -11.88 8.02
C GLU A 40 5.42 -10.82 8.53
N VAL A 41 6.68 -11.18 8.72
CA VAL A 41 7.71 -10.22 9.11
C VAL A 41 7.91 -9.16 8.04
N TYR A 42 7.97 -9.56 6.78
CA TYR A 42 8.08 -8.60 5.68
C TYR A 42 6.88 -7.66 5.63
N LEU A 43 5.67 -8.21 5.80
CA LEU A 43 4.45 -7.40 5.81
C LEU A 43 4.50 -6.37 6.94
N ALA A 44 4.86 -6.80 8.16
CA ALA A 44 4.93 -5.90 9.30
C ALA A 44 5.94 -4.77 9.06
N ARG A 45 7.10 -5.08 8.51
CA ARG A 45 8.13 -4.08 8.19
C ARG A 45 7.66 -3.12 7.10
N ASP A 46 7.01 -3.65 6.06
CA ASP A 46 6.51 -2.83 4.96
C ASP A 46 5.40 -1.88 5.44
N LEU A 47 4.53 -2.36 6.35
CA LEU A 47 3.50 -1.51 6.93
C LEU A 47 4.10 -0.43 7.84
N GLN A 48 5.13 -0.76 8.62
CA GLN A 48 5.82 0.24 9.44
C GLN A 48 6.49 1.30 8.57
N SER A 49 7.11 0.88 7.48
CA SER A 49 7.73 1.83 6.53
C SER A 49 6.70 2.72 5.90
N ALA A 50 5.55 2.15 5.50
CA ALA A 50 4.46 2.92 4.92
C ALA A 50 3.88 3.93 5.91
N LEU A 51 3.71 3.52 7.17
CA LEU A 51 3.22 4.40 8.24
C LEU A 51 4.19 5.56 8.45
N ALA A 52 5.48 5.28 8.57
CA ALA A 52 6.49 6.31 8.79
C ALA A 52 6.52 7.31 7.63
N ALA A 53 6.48 6.82 6.39
CA ALA A 53 6.47 7.69 5.22
C ALA A 53 5.18 8.52 5.15
N THR A 54 4.05 7.92 5.45
CA THR A 54 2.76 8.63 5.45
C THR A 54 2.78 9.79 6.43
N LEU A 55 3.25 9.57 7.65
CA LEU A 55 3.32 10.62 8.66
C LEU A 55 4.36 11.69 8.31
N ARG A 56 5.44 11.29 7.64
CA ARG A 56 6.45 12.25 7.18
C ARG A 56 5.89 13.20 6.13
N TYR A 57 5.17 12.66 5.14
CA TYR A 57 4.68 13.44 4.02
C TYR A 57 3.32 14.08 4.26
N CYS A 58 2.55 13.53 5.19
CA CYS A 58 1.21 14.02 5.54
C CYS A 58 1.09 14.18 7.06
N PRO A 59 1.85 15.13 7.65
CA PRO A 59 1.87 15.24 9.12
C PRO A 59 0.53 15.62 9.74
N VAL A 60 -0.39 16.19 8.98
CA VAL A 60 -1.74 16.52 9.47
C VAL A 60 -2.47 15.27 9.97
N LEU A 61 -2.11 14.10 9.47
CA LEU A 61 -2.80 12.86 9.83
C LEU A 61 -2.56 12.44 11.29
N THR A 62 -1.57 13.01 11.97
CA THR A 62 -1.35 12.73 13.38
C THR A 62 -2.50 13.19 14.27
N THR A 63 -3.28 14.17 13.81
CA THR A 63 -4.38 14.76 14.58
C THR A 63 -5.74 14.49 13.96
N GLU A 64 -5.80 13.66 12.94
CA GLU A 64 -7.04 13.29 12.27
C GLU A 64 -7.53 11.91 12.77
N PRO A 65 -8.80 11.56 12.51
CA PRO A 65 -9.28 10.23 12.85
C PRO A 65 -8.42 9.13 12.23
N GLU A 66 -8.29 8.01 12.94
CA GLU A 66 -7.44 6.90 12.50
C GLU A 66 -7.80 6.39 11.11
N GLU A 67 -9.08 6.45 10.75
CA GLU A 67 -9.54 5.99 9.43
C GLU A 67 -8.84 6.75 8.31
N ARG A 68 -8.62 8.04 8.48
CA ARG A 68 -7.93 8.85 7.47
C ARG A 68 -6.46 8.45 7.36
N LEU A 69 -5.81 8.24 8.50
CA LEU A 69 -4.44 7.73 8.51
C LEU A 69 -4.37 6.37 7.82
N ALA A 70 -5.28 5.46 8.19
CA ALA A 70 -5.31 4.12 7.61
C ALA A 70 -5.47 4.15 6.09
N ALA A 71 -6.32 5.02 5.57
CA ALA A 71 -6.53 5.15 4.13
C ALA A 71 -5.24 5.51 3.40
N ILE A 72 -4.50 6.47 3.90
CA ILE A 72 -3.27 6.93 3.23
C ILE A 72 -2.12 5.97 3.46
N VAL A 73 -2.06 5.31 4.62
CA VAL A 73 -1.08 4.23 4.83
C VAL A 73 -1.32 3.09 3.84
N ASP A 74 -2.57 2.72 3.60
CA ASP A 74 -2.89 1.68 2.63
C ASP A 74 -2.44 2.06 1.21
N PHE A 75 -2.70 3.30 0.80
CA PHE A 75 -2.20 3.83 -0.47
C PHE A 75 -0.68 3.73 -0.54
N THR A 76 0.01 4.18 0.50
CA THR A 76 1.47 4.22 0.56
C THR A 76 2.06 2.81 0.53
N PHE A 77 1.45 1.88 1.28
CA PHE A 77 1.84 0.48 1.28
C PHE A 77 1.69 -0.13 -0.12
N ASN A 78 0.57 0.17 -0.78
CA ASN A 78 0.26 -0.42 -2.09
C ASN A 78 1.12 0.18 -3.21
N LEU A 79 1.34 1.48 -3.22
CA LEU A 79 1.95 2.17 -4.36
C LEU A 79 3.33 2.75 -4.08
N GLY A 80 3.75 2.79 -2.82
CA GLY A 80 5.07 3.25 -2.44
C GLY A 80 5.13 4.70 -1.98
N ALA A 81 6.09 4.96 -1.11
CA ALA A 81 6.28 6.28 -0.50
C ALA A 81 6.64 7.35 -1.54
N GLY A 82 7.37 6.98 -2.58
CA GLY A 82 7.76 7.94 -3.61
C GLY A 82 6.57 8.49 -4.38
N ARG A 83 5.56 7.66 -4.62
CA ARG A 83 4.35 8.11 -5.30
C ARG A 83 3.52 9.04 -4.43
N LEU A 84 3.43 8.75 -3.13
CA LEU A 84 2.79 9.68 -2.20
C LEU A 84 3.52 11.01 -2.17
N GLN A 85 4.84 10.98 -2.06
CA GLN A 85 5.68 12.17 -1.91
C GLN A 85 5.43 13.21 -2.99
N THR A 86 5.28 12.78 -4.24
CA THR A 86 5.15 13.70 -5.38
C THR A 86 3.71 13.90 -5.85
N SER A 87 2.73 13.35 -5.13
CA SER A 87 1.35 13.33 -5.59
C SER A 87 0.57 14.60 -5.24
N THR A 88 -0.43 14.88 -6.05
CA THR A 88 -1.45 15.87 -5.70
C THR A 88 -2.26 15.41 -4.48
N LEU A 89 -2.44 14.10 -4.33
CA LEU A 89 -3.09 13.52 -3.16
C LEU A 89 -2.46 14.04 -1.87
N ARG A 90 -1.14 14.00 -1.77
CA ARG A 90 -0.42 14.50 -0.59
C ARG A 90 -0.79 15.94 -0.26
N ARG A 91 -0.85 16.79 -1.28
CA ARG A 91 -1.18 18.20 -1.08
C ARG A 91 -2.61 18.37 -0.56
N ARG A 92 -3.56 17.62 -1.13
CA ARG A 92 -4.97 17.70 -0.72
C ARG A 92 -5.15 17.21 0.72
N VAL A 93 -4.48 16.12 1.09
CA VAL A 93 -4.49 15.62 2.47
C VAL A 93 -3.96 16.68 3.44
N ASN A 94 -2.83 17.30 3.11
CA ASN A 94 -2.22 18.31 4.00
C ASN A 94 -3.06 19.59 4.07
N GLN A 95 -3.90 19.84 3.08
CA GLN A 95 -4.87 20.93 3.10
C GLN A 95 -6.15 20.56 3.86
N ARG A 96 -6.27 19.30 4.28
CA ARG A 96 -7.50 18.74 4.87
C ARG A 96 -8.70 18.86 3.94
N ASP A 97 -8.45 18.82 2.63
CA ASP A 97 -9.51 18.82 1.62
C ASP A 97 -9.84 17.37 1.29
N TRP A 98 -10.68 16.76 2.11
CA TRP A 98 -10.94 15.32 2.05
C TRP A 98 -11.73 14.94 0.80
N THR A 99 -12.59 15.79 0.31
CA THR A 99 -13.30 15.54 -0.94
C THR A 99 -12.35 15.49 -2.12
N ALA A 100 -11.46 16.46 -2.23
CA ALA A 100 -10.46 16.48 -3.30
C ALA A 100 -9.45 15.33 -3.14
N ALA A 101 -9.06 15.01 -1.91
CA ALA A 101 -8.15 13.88 -1.65
C ALA A 101 -8.78 12.56 -2.10
N GLY A 102 -10.06 12.35 -1.83
CA GLY A 102 -10.76 11.16 -2.29
C GLY A 102 -10.82 11.05 -3.80
N ALA A 103 -11.03 12.18 -4.48
CA ALA A 103 -11.02 12.22 -5.94
C ALA A 103 -9.62 11.88 -6.48
N GLU A 104 -8.57 12.38 -5.83
CA GLU A 104 -7.19 12.07 -6.24
C GLU A 104 -6.87 10.58 -6.05
N LEU A 105 -7.32 9.97 -4.96
CA LEU A 105 -7.12 8.54 -4.75
C LEU A 105 -7.65 7.72 -5.92
N ARG A 106 -8.86 8.04 -6.40
CA ARG A 106 -9.53 7.27 -7.45
C ARG A 106 -8.79 7.31 -8.79
N ARG A 107 -7.81 8.17 -8.95
CA ARG A 107 -7.03 8.24 -10.19
C ARG A 107 -5.94 7.14 -10.23
N TRP A 108 -5.61 6.52 -9.11
CA TRP A 108 -4.52 5.56 -9.00
C TRP A 108 -5.01 4.13 -9.18
N VAL A 109 -5.50 3.84 -10.39
CA VAL A 109 -6.15 2.57 -10.72
C VAL A 109 -5.49 1.83 -11.88
N TYR A 110 -4.35 2.32 -12.35
CA TYR A 110 -3.65 1.70 -13.48
C TYR A 110 -2.50 0.83 -13.02
N GLY A 111 -2.35 -0.34 -13.65
CA GLY A 111 -1.22 -1.21 -13.48
C GLY A 111 -0.92 -1.88 -14.81
N GLY A 112 0.37 -1.90 -15.21
CA GLY A 112 0.73 -2.44 -16.51
C GLY A 112 0.08 -1.72 -17.68
N GLY A 113 -0.21 -0.43 -17.54
CA GLY A 113 -0.79 0.40 -18.58
C GLY A 113 -2.30 0.26 -18.77
N ARG A 114 -2.99 -0.41 -17.87
CA ARG A 114 -4.45 -0.61 -17.95
C ARG A 114 -5.10 -0.47 -16.59
N VAL A 115 -6.40 -0.22 -16.58
CA VAL A 115 -7.19 -0.17 -15.36
C VAL A 115 -7.30 -1.57 -14.78
N LEU A 116 -7.00 -1.72 -13.49
CA LEU A 116 -7.13 -2.99 -12.76
C LEU A 116 -8.28 -2.88 -11.76
N SER A 117 -9.23 -3.84 -11.83
CA SER A 117 -10.42 -3.81 -10.98
C SER A 117 -10.08 -3.86 -9.50
N GLY A 118 -9.02 -4.60 -9.12
CA GLY A 118 -8.57 -4.65 -7.73
C GLY A 118 -8.10 -3.30 -7.23
N LEU A 119 -7.44 -2.51 -8.08
CA LEU A 119 -7.01 -1.16 -7.72
C LEU A 119 -8.20 -0.22 -7.60
N VAL A 120 -9.20 -0.36 -8.48
CA VAL A 120 -10.42 0.45 -8.39
C VAL A 120 -11.10 0.23 -7.04
N SER A 121 -11.29 -1.03 -6.66
CA SER A 121 -11.92 -1.37 -5.37
C SER A 121 -11.13 -0.84 -4.20
N ARG A 122 -9.81 -0.96 -4.26
CA ARG A 122 -8.92 -0.53 -3.17
C ARG A 122 -8.96 0.99 -3.01
N ARG A 123 -8.88 1.73 -4.11
CA ARG A 123 -8.96 3.20 -4.05
C ARG A 123 -10.31 3.69 -3.56
N LEU A 124 -11.38 2.99 -3.95
CA LEU A 124 -12.71 3.35 -3.49
C LEU A 124 -12.85 3.16 -1.97
N ALA A 125 -12.35 2.03 -1.45
CA ALA A 125 -12.38 1.77 -0.02
C ALA A 125 -11.60 2.82 0.76
N GLU A 126 -10.41 3.19 0.27
CA GLU A 126 -9.60 4.25 0.89
C GLU A 126 -10.32 5.60 0.88
N ALA A 127 -10.93 5.95 -0.25
CA ALA A 127 -11.65 7.21 -0.38
C ALA A 127 -12.82 7.30 0.60
N LEU A 128 -13.52 6.18 0.82
CA LEU A 128 -14.61 6.14 1.79
C LEU A 128 -14.13 6.39 3.22
N LEU A 129 -12.93 5.93 3.55
CA LEU A 129 -12.35 6.14 4.88
C LEU A 129 -11.97 7.60 5.14
N LEU A 130 -11.77 8.38 4.09
CA LEU A 130 -11.42 9.80 4.24
C LEU A 130 -12.60 10.68 4.64
N GLU A 131 -13.80 10.22 4.36
CA GLU A 131 -15.02 11.01 4.61
C GLU A 131 -15.37 11.16 6.09
#